data_2c908a788d8beb17f6deb899b4387eca
#
_entry.id   2c908a788d8beb17f6deb899b4387eca
#
_cell.length_a   1.000
_cell.length_b   1.000
_cell.length_c   1.000
_cell.angle_alpha   90.00
_cell.angle_beta   90.00
_cell.angle_gamma   90.00
#
_symmetry.space_group_name_H-M   'P 1'
#
loop_
_entity.id
_entity.type
_entity.pdbx_description
1 polymer ?
#
loop_
_entity_poly.entity_id
_entity_poly.type
_entity_poly.pdbx_seq_one_letter_code
_entity_poly.pdbx_strand_id
1 'polypeptide(L)'
;MMAPKVTISIPTYKGADFIGETIHSVLSQDFEDFEILVFDDASPDETRDAVLSIKDDRISYFRNETNLGPEGNWNLGLRKARGTYYKLLPHDDLISKGSLKRQVNILEKDKEKSIALVFGARDVIGPKSQKIMSRAPFGTKAKKIPAKDLINRCVASGTNIIGEPGNGLNRTELLQNIGSYDASYPYTVDLDFWTRILKYGAAYYTGTIDSSFRLHPESWSNNLSKVQAQDFSATVKRLSESPDFDVSKLSQTIGHVRAPLNAFLRQIFYLTYFRSHTA
;
A
#
# COMPACT_ATOMS: atom_id res chain seq x y z
N MET A 1 17.10 2.67 23.59
CA MET A 1 15.64 2.48 23.47
C MET A 1 15.40 1.12 22.81
N MET A 2 14.42 0.35 23.24
CA MET A 2 14.02 -0.90 22.56
C MET A 2 13.46 -0.56 21.19
N ALA A 3 13.65 -1.46 20.20
CA ALA A 3 13.07 -1.27 18.88
C ALA A 3 11.53 -1.32 18.99
N PRO A 4 10.79 -0.46 18.27
CA PRO A 4 9.33 -0.47 18.31
C PRO A 4 8.79 -1.76 17.68
N LYS A 5 7.54 -2.09 17.98
CA LYS A 5 6.86 -3.24 17.37
C LYS A 5 6.57 -3.00 15.88
N VAL A 6 6.15 -1.80 15.51
CA VAL A 6 5.82 -1.44 14.13
C VAL A 6 6.57 -0.20 13.70
N THR A 7 7.23 -0.25 12.53
CA THR A 7 7.65 0.95 11.82
C THR A 7 6.62 1.29 10.75
N ILE A 8 6.08 2.53 10.83
CA ILE A 8 5.19 3.10 9.81
C ILE A 8 5.99 4.14 9.04
N SER A 9 6.30 3.84 7.78
CA SER A 9 7.01 4.74 6.87
C SER A 9 6.00 5.55 6.07
N ILE A 10 6.08 6.87 6.15
CA ILE A 10 5.22 7.82 5.43
C ILE A 10 6.08 8.59 4.43
N PRO A 11 6.19 8.12 3.18
CA PRO A 11 6.81 8.91 2.12
C PRO A 11 5.88 10.06 1.73
N THR A 12 6.46 11.25 1.53
CA THR A 12 5.68 12.44 1.16
C THR A 12 6.42 13.30 0.13
N TYR A 13 5.65 13.87 -0.80
CA TYR A 13 6.06 14.93 -1.71
C TYR A 13 4.84 15.79 -2.03
N LYS A 14 4.90 17.09 -1.74
CA LYS A 14 3.76 18.02 -1.84
C LYS A 14 2.54 17.51 -1.05
N GLY A 15 2.80 17.15 0.21
CA GLY A 15 1.81 16.48 1.05
C GLY A 15 1.11 17.39 2.05
N ALA A 16 1.30 18.72 1.98
CA ALA A 16 0.81 19.66 3.00
C ALA A 16 -0.69 19.50 3.32
N ASP A 17 -1.51 19.23 2.29
CA ASP A 17 -2.96 19.12 2.43
C ASP A 17 -3.44 17.86 3.17
N PHE A 18 -2.66 16.76 3.14
CA PHE A 18 -3.12 15.44 3.59
C PHE A 18 -2.28 14.84 4.72
N ILE A 19 -0.98 15.16 4.80
CA ILE A 19 -0.02 14.51 5.71
C ILE A 19 -0.46 14.60 7.18
N GLY A 20 -1.08 15.70 7.58
CA GLY A 20 -1.59 15.88 8.93
C GLY A 20 -2.66 14.85 9.28
N GLU A 21 -3.64 14.65 8.38
CA GLU A 21 -4.71 13.67 8.58
C GLU A 21 -4.17 12.24 8.57
N THR A 22 -3.21 11.94 7.69
CA THR A 22 -2.52 10.64 7.63
C THR A 22 -1.83 10.33 8.95
N ILE A 23 -1.01 11.25 9.48
CA ILE A 23 -0.32 11.07 10.76
C ILE A 23 -1.34 10.89 11.90
N HIS A 24 -2.40 11.70 11.96
CA HIS A 24 -3.44 11.56 12.98
C HIS A 24 -4.18 10.23 12.91
N SER A 25 -4.36 9.65 11.71
CA SER A 25 -4.95 8.32 11.55
C SER A 25 -4.10 7.23 12.21
N VAL A 26 -2.79 7.42 12.26
CA VAL A 26 -1.84 6.52 12.95
C VAL A 26 -1.85 6.78 14.46
N LEU A 27 -1.75 8.04 14.88
CA LEU A 27 -1.68 8.40 16.29
C LEU A 27 -2.96 8.05 17.07
N SER A 28 -4.11 7.98 16.38
CA SER A 28 -5.41 7.60 16.94
C SER A 28 -5.65 6.09 17.06
N GLN A 29 -4.67 5.26 16.69
CA GLN A 29 -4.79 3.80 16.84
C GLN A 29 -4.83 3.40 18.33
N ASP A 30 -5.54 2.29 18.62
CA ASP A 30 -5.57 1.62 19.91
C ASP A 30 -4.37 0.67 20.15
N PHE A 31 -3.21 1.03 19.57
CA PHE A 31 -1.94 0.35 19.64
C PHE A 31 -0.84 1.41 19.73
N GLU A 32 0.06 1.32 20.71
CA GLU A 32 0.99 2.41 21.05
C GLU A 32 2.46 2.10 20.67
N ASP A 33 2.82 0.84 20.54
CA ASP A 33 4.22 0.40 20.30
C ASP A 33 4.58 0.51 18.80
N PHE A 34 4.68 1.76 18.31
CA PHE A 34 5.09 2.06 16.94
C PHE A 34 5.96 3.32 16.87
N GLU A 35 6.69 3.45 15.76
CA GLU A 35 7.31 4.68 15.30
C GLU A 35 6.72 5.12 13.96
N ILE A 36 6.72 6.43 13.71
CA ILE A 36 6.37 7.04 12.43
C ILE A 36 7.63 7.68 11.85
N LEU A 37 8.05 7.24 10.68
CA LEU A 37 9.16 7.79 9.94
C LEU A 37 8.62 8.53 8.71
N VAL A 38 8.64 9.84 8.72
CA VAL A 38 8.21 10.67 7.59
C VAL A 38 9.42 10.98 6.72
N PHE A 39 9.34 10.61 5.44
CA PHE A 39 10.38 10.88 4.44
C PHE A 39 9.87 11.89 3.43
N ASP A 40 10.28 13.14 3.60
CA ASP A 40 9.93 14.25 2.71
C ASP A 40 10.91 14.32 1.53
N ASP A 41 10.40 14.11 0.34
CA ASP A 41 11.17 14.06 -0.90
C ASP A 41 11.44 15.44 -1.49
N ALA A 42 12.00 16.35 -0.68
CA ALA A 42 12.29 17.73 -1.03
C ALA A 42 11.03 18.52 -1.45
N SER A 43 9.95 18.40 -0.69
CA SER A 43 8.69 19.12 -0.98
C SER A 43 8.89 20.64 -1.02
N PRO A 44 8.37 21.34 -2.04
CA PRO A 44 8.47 22.79 -2.15
C PRO A 44 7.37 23.56 -1.40
N ASP A 45 6.37 22.84 -0.88
CA ASP A 45 5.20 23.36 -0.15
C ASP A 45 5.41 23.30 1.37
N GLU A 46 4.36 23.58 2.14
CA GLU A 46 4.35 23.62 3.60
C GLU A 46 4.34 22.21 4.26
N THR A 47 4.64 21.13 3.53
CA THR A 47 4.67 19.75 4.05
C THR A 47 5.51 19.64 5.32
N ARG A 48 6.70 20.28 5.36
CA ARG A 48 7.58 20.28 6.52
C ARG A 48 6.87 20.85 7.75
N ASP A 49 6.26 22.02 7.59
CA ASP A 49 5.65 22.73 8.69
C ASP A 49 4.41 21.99 9.21
N ALA A 50 3.63 21.39 8.29
CA ALA A 50 2.51 20.52 8.64
C ALA A 50 2.95 19.35 9.53
N VAL A 51 4.04 18.66 9.17
CA VAL A 51 4.57 17.54 9.99
C VAL A 51 5.11 18.03 11.32
N LEU A 52 5.94 19.08 11.32
CA LEU A 52 6.60 19.58 12.55
C LEU A 52 5.64 20.26 13.52
N SER A 53 4.43 20.63 13.10
CA SER A 53 3.38 21.15 13.98
C SER A 53 2.82 20.07 14.92
N ILE A 54 2.91 18.79 14.53
CA ILE A 54 2.42 17.66 15.33
C ILE A 54 3.49 17.27 16.34
N LYS A 55 3.21 17.46 17.63
CA LYS A 55 4.14 17.18 18.72
C LYS A 55 3.88 15.80 19.31
N ASP A 56 4.63 14.78 18.82
CA ASP A 56 4.60 13.42 19.34
C ASP A 56 5.99 12.80 19.17
N ASP A 57 6.55 12.26 20.25
CA ASP A 57 7.92 11.72 20.29
C ASP A 57 8.09 10.46 19.41
N ARG A 58 7.01 9.86 18.95
CA ARG A 58 7.04 8.70 18.04
C ARG A 58 7.29 9.10 16.58
N ILE A 59 7.26 10.40 16.25
CA ILE A 59 7.44 10.93 14.89
C ILE A 59 8.90 11.32 14.68
N SER A 60 9.49 10.83 13.62
CA SER A 60 10.80 11.27 13.10
C SER A 60 10.64 11.78 11.68
N TYR A 61 11.09 13.00 11.42
CA TYR A 61 11.03 13.65 10.11
C TYR A 61 12.41 13.67 9.46
N PHE A 62 12.45 13.21 8.21
CA PHE A 62 13.66 13.21 7.36
C PHE A 62 13.32 13.92 6.05
N ARG A 63 14.18 14.83 5.61
CA ARG A 63 14.05 15.54 4.35
C ARG A 63 15.19 15.17 3.42
N ASN A 64 14.87 14.78 2.21
CA ASN A 64 15.87 14.56 1.16
C ASN A 64 16.44 15.90 0.67
N GLU A 65 17.68 15.91 0.24
CA GLU A 65 18.31 17.11 -0.36
C GLU A 65 17.71 17.41 -1.74
N THR A 66 17.34 16.37 -2.47
CA THR A 66 16.70 16.44 -3.80
C THR A 66 15.55 15.47 -3.89
N ASN A 67 14.64 15.68 -4.86
CA ASN A 67 13.56 14.76 -5.13
C ASN A 67 14.11 13.48 -5.77
N LEU A 68 13.91 12.34 -5.08
CA LEU A 68 14.34 11.00 -5.49
C LEU A 68 13.26 10.24 -6.25
N GLY A 69 12.06 10.78 -6.28
CA GLY A 69 10.86 10.11 -6.79
C GLY A 69 10.31 9.03 -5.84
N PRO A 70 9.12 8.49 -6.15
CA PRO A 70 8.43 7.55 -5.26
C PRO A 70 9.30 6.33 -4.90
N GLU A 71 9.95 5.70 -5.88
CA GLU A 71 10.80 4.53 -5.65
C GLU A 71 11.95 4.84 -4.69
N GLY A 72 12.71 5.90 -4.96
CA GLY A 72 13.87 6.30 -4.15
C GLY A 72 13.45 6.60 -2.71
N ASN A 73 12.36 7.35 -2.55
CA ASN A 73 11.85 7.78 -1.26
C ASN A 73 11.24 6.61 -0.44
N TRP A 74 10.46 5.71 -1.08
CA TRP A 74 9.93 4.52 -0.41
C TRP A 74 11.03 3.59 0.09
N ASN A 75 12.09 3.45 -0.68
CA ASN A 75 13.24 2.61 -0.34
C ASN A 75 14.07 3.17 0.83
N LEU A 76 14.01 4.48 1.11
CA LEU A 76 14.58 5.03 2.34
C LEU A 76 13.86 4.48 3.58
N GLY A 77 12.52 4.42 3.54
CA GLY A 77 11.73 3.85 4.61
C GLY A 77 12.04 2.39 4.91
N LEU A 78 12.21 1.57 3.85
CA LEU A 78 12.63 0.17 4.01
C LEU A 78 13.97 0.05 4.76
N ARG A 79 14.96 0.86 4.36
CA ARG A 79 16.31 0.81 4.96
C ARG A 79 16.37 1.27 6.41
N LYS A 80 15.46 2.17 6.81
CA LYS A 80 15.43 2.74 8.17
C LYS A 80 14.45 2.04 9.12
N ALA A 81 13.66 1.08 8.63
CA ALA A 81 12.73 0.33 9.44
C ALA A 81 13.44 -0.49 10.54
N ARG A 82 13.04 -0.29 11.79
CA ARG A 82 13.58 -0.97 12.98
C ARG A 82 12.54 -1.85 13.67
N GLY A 83 11.28 -1.65 13.39
CA GLY A 83 10.18 -2.40 13.98
C GLY A 83 10.19 -3.87 13.57
N THR A 84 9.58 -4.72 14.39
CA THR A 84 9.33 -6.13 14.04
C THR A 84 8.47 -6.25 12.79
N TYR A 85 7.56 -5.31 12.61
CA TYR A 85 6.64 -5.21 11.47
C TYR A 85 6.83 -3.89 10.75
N TYR A 86 6.54 -3.92 9.44
CA TYR A 86 6.67 -2.77 8.57
C TYR A 86 5.37 -2.48 7.82
N LYS A 87 5.03 -1.20 7.75
CA LYS A 87 3.94 -0.65 6.97
C LYS A 87 4.44 0.57 6.20
N LEU A 88 4.22 0.59 4.88
CA LEU A 88 4.32 1.80 4.08
C LEU A 88 2.93 2.44 4.02
N LEU A 89 2.81 3.70 4.40
CA LEU A 89 1.56 4.47 4.36
C LEU A 89 1.80 5.75 3.54
N PRO A 90 1.31 5.85 2.30
CA PRO A 90 1.38 7.09 1.53
C PRO A 90 0.77 8.26 2.30
N HIS A 91 1.32 9.47 2.12
CA HIS A 91 0.94 10.66 2.88
C HIS A 91 -0.50 11.15 2.69
N ASP A 92 -1.21 10.60 1.71
CA ASP A 92 -2.60 10.92 1.35
C ASP A 92 -3.60 9.84 1.77
N ASP A 93 -3.12 8.68 2.22
CA ASP A 93 -3.94 7.55 2.66
C ASP A 93 -4.15 7.55 4.19
N LEU A 94 -5.14 6.79 4.64
CA LEU A 94 -5.46 6.65 6.07
C LEU A 94 -5.48 5.18 6.49
N ILE A 95 -5.18 4.92 7.76
CA ILE A 95 -5.46 3.62 8.38
C ILE A 95 -6.71 3.70 9.25
N SER A 96 -7.57 2.68 9.16
CA SER A 96 -8.82 2.63 9.92
C SER A 96 -8.55 2.32 11.39
N LYS A 97 -9.40 2.83 12.28
CA LYS A 97 -9.28 2.58 13.73
C LYS A 97 -9.21 1.09 14.04
N GLY A 98 -8.26 0.70 14.90
CA GLY A 98 -8.04 -0.68 15.30
C GLY A 98 -7.35 -1.57 14.25
N SER A 99 -7.01 -1.03 13.07
CA SER A 99 -6.32 -1.76 12.01
C SER A 99 -4.97 -2.29 12.48
N LEU A 100 -4.15 -1.41 13.08
CA LEU A 100 -2.79 -1.75 13.48
C LEU A 100 -2.77 -2.87 14.51
N LYS A 101 -3.56 -2.74 15.58
CA LYS A 101 -3.70 -3.77 16.62
C LYS A 101 -4.17 -5.11 16.06
N ARG A 102 -5.17 -5.07 15.16
CA ARG A 102 -5.71 -6.27 14.52
C ARG A 102 -4.67 -6.98 13.68
N GLN A 103 -3.95 -6.24 12.82
CA GLN A 103 -2.93 -6.81 11.94
C GLN A 103 -1.73 -7.36 12.73
N VAL A 104 -1.26 -6.62 13.75
CA VAL A 104 -0.19 -7.09 14.64
C VAL A 104 -0.60 -8.36 15.38
N ASN A 105 -1.80 -8.41 15.97
CA ASN A 105 -2.27 -9.58 16.69
C ASN A 105 -2.33 -10.85 15.83
N ILE A 106 -2.63 -10.72 14.53
CA ILE A 106 -2.63 -11.86 13.59
C ILE A 106 -1.21 -12.38 13.43
N LEU A 107 -0.23 -11.50 13.21
CA LEU A 107 1.18 -11.88 13.04
C LEU A 107 1.81 -12.42 14.34
N GLU A 108 1.42 -11.89 15.50
CA GLU A 108 1.89 -12.36 16.81
C GLU A 108 1.37 -13.77 17.16
N LYS A 109 0.16 -14.10 16.73
CA LYS A 109 -0.43 -15.43 16.92
C LYS A 109 0.16 -16.48 15.98
N ASP A 110 0.73 -16.07 14.86
CA ASP A 110 1.36 -16.94 13.86
C ASP A 110 2.79 -17.30 14.28
N LYS A 111 2.93 -18.21 15.25
CA LYS A 111 4.22 -18.62 15.81
C LYS A 111 5.13 -19.32 14.80
N GLU A 112 4.55 -19.96 13.82
CA GLU A 112 5.28 -20.66 12.74
C GLU A 112 5.76 -19.72 11.63
N LYS A 113 5.43 -18.40 11.72
CA LYS A 113 5.74 -17.41 10.71
C LYS A 113 5.25 -17.77 9.29
N SER A 114 4.13 -18.47 9.24
CA SER A 114 3.52 -18.97 8.01
C SER A 114 2.71 -17.90 7.25
N ILE A 115 2.48 -16.73 7.87
CA ILE A 115 1.82 -15.57 7.30
C ILE A 115 2.89 -14.50 7.00
N ALA A 116 3.06 -14.19 5.72
CA ALA A 116 4.01 -13.17 5.26
C ALA A 116 3.37 -11.78 5.16
N LEU A 117 2.07 -11.71 4.86
CA LEU A 117 1.33 -10.47 4.64
C LEU A 117 -0.04 -10.52 5.33
N VAL A 118 -0.39 -9.49 6.10
CA VAL A 118 -1.76 -9.26 6.58
C VAL A 118 -2.32 -8.03 5.87
N PHE A 119 -3.53 -8.12 5.34
CA PHE A 119 -4.22 -7.02 4.67
C PHE A 119 -5.73 -7.09 4.88
N GLY A 120 -6.43 -5.99 4.68
CA GLY A 120 -7.87 -5.89 4.86
C GLY A 120 -8.66 -5.52 3.61
N ALA A 121 -9.95 -5.29 3.79
CA ALA A 121 -10.73 -4.48 2.89
C ALA A 121 -10.30 -3.01 3.04
N ARG A 122 -10.69 -2.17 2.08
CA ARG A 122 -10.38 -0.75 2.12
C ARG A 122 -11.53 0.10 1.62
N ASP A 123 -11.60 1.31 2.11
CA ASP A 123 -12.45 2.34 1.54
C ASP A 123 -11.68 3.12 0.46
N VAL A 124 -12.39 3.64 -0.51
CA VAL A 124 -11.91 4.67 -1.43
C VAL A 124 -12.59 5.96 -0.99
N ILE A 125 -11.78 6.98 -0.72
CA ILE A 125 -12.23 8.28 -0.23
C ILE A 125 -11.85 9.40 -1.20
N GLY A 126 -12.56 10.50 -1.17
CA GLY A 126 -12.26 11.69 -1.93
C GLY A 126 -11.34 12.65 -1.20
N PRO A 127 -11.02 13.85 -1.80
CA PRO A 127 -10.09 14.81 -1.22
C PRO A 127 -10.50 15.32 0.17
N LYS A 128 -11.79 15.36 0.48
CA LYS A 128 -12.36 15.80 1.77
C LYS A 128 -12.66 14.61 2.69
N SER A 129 -11.99 13.48 2.51
CA SER A 129 -12.19 12.22 3.27
C SER A 129 -13.61 11.64 3.17
N GLN A 130 -14.45 12.15 2.26
CA GLN A 130 -15.77 11.58 2.00
C GLN A 130 -15.64 10.20 1.34
N LYS A 131 -16.36 9.24 1.86
CA LYS A 131 -16.37 7.88 1.32
C LYS A 131 -17.03 7.84 -0.05
N ILE A 132 -16.35 7.22 -1.01
CA ILE A 132 -16.85 6.99 -2.37
C ILE A 132 -17.39 5.56 -2.49
N MET A 133 -16.57 4.57 -2.12
CA MET A 133 -16.95 3.14 -2.16
C MET A 133 -16.09 2.31 -1.21
N SER A 134 -16.50 1.07 -0.98
CA SER A 134 -15.65 0.06 -0.31
C SER A 134 -15.19 -0.99 -1.31
N ARG A 135 -13.98 -1.50 -1.09
CA ARG A 135 -13.40 -2.63 -1.82
C ARG A 135 -13.08 -3.76 -0.84
N ALA A 136 -13.92 -4.79 -0.85
CA ALA A 136 -13.80 -5.98 -0.02
C ALA A 136 -13.72 -7.24 -0.91
N PRO A 137 -12.56 -7.49 -1.56
CA PRO A 137 -12.44 -8.49 -2.63
C PRO A 137 -12.70 -9.92 -2.16
N PHE A 138 -12.67 -10.15 -0.86
CA PHE A 138 -12.90 -11.47 -0.25
C PHE A 138 -14.10 -11.48 0.71
N GLY A 139 -14.95 -10.45 0.68
CA GLY A 139 -16.10 -10.30 1.58
C GLY A 139 -15.72 -9.83 2.98
N THR A 140 -16.51 -10.21 3.98
CA THR A 140 -16.36 -9.72 5.38
C THR A 140 -15.79 -10.77 6.34
N LYS A 141 -15.46 -11.97 5.84
CA LYS A 141 -14.89 -13.04 6.68
C LYS A 141 -13.37 -13.06 6.61
N ALA A 142 -12.76 -13.05 7.77
CA ALA A 142 -11.31 -13.23 7.91
C ALA A 142 -10.88 -14.63 7.44
N LYS A 143 -9.73 -14.71 6.76
CA LYS A 143 -9.19 -15.99 6.27
C LYS A 143 -7.72 -15.92 5.89
N LYS A 144 -7.02 -17.03 6.07
CA LYS A 144 -5.70 -17.28 5.49
C LYS A 144 -5.88 -17.67 4.02
N ILE A 145 -5.06 -17.09 3.14
CA ILE A 145 -5.13 -17.29 1.68
C ILE A 145 -3.74 -17.76 1.24
N PRO A 146 -3.61 -18.96 0.66
CA PRO A 146 -2.34 -19.39 0.09
C PRO A 146 -1.82 -18.38 -0.94
N ALA A 147 -0.49 -18.16 -0.97
CA ALA A 147 0.15 -17.21 -1.88
C ALA A 147 -0.26 -17.42 -3.34
N LYS A 148 -0.19 -18.69 -3.81
CA LYS A 148 -0.59 -19.09 -5.16
C LYS A 148 -2.02 -18.64 -5.49
N ASP A 149 -2.98 -18.84 -4.57
CA ASP A 149 -4.39 -18.51 -4.81
C ASP A 149 -4.59 -16.99 -4.88
N LEU A 150 -3.92 -16.24 -4.01
CA LEU A 150 -4.00 -14.78 -4.00
C LEU A 150 -3.42 -14.19 -5.27
N ILE A 151 -2.22 -14.64 -5.68
CA ILE A 151 -1.56 -14.18 -6.91
C ILE A 151 -2.42 -14.49 -8.14
N ASN A 152 -2.92 -15.73 -8.26
CA ASN A 152 -3.81 -16.09 -9.36
C ASN A 152 -5.09 -15.23 -9.39
N ARG A 153 -5.64 -14.89 -8.23
CA ARG A 153 -6.79 -13.98 -8.15
C ARG A 153 -6.44 -12.56 -8.56
N CYS A 154 -5.28 -12.01 -8.16
CA CYS A 154 -4.81 -10.70 -8.64
C CYS A 154 -4.68 -10.72 -10.17
N VAL A 155 -4.01 -11.74 -10.72
CA VAL A 155 -3.83 -11.88 -12.16
C VAL A 155 -5.18 -11.97 -12.87
N ALA A 156 -6.07 -12.87 -12.47
CA ALA A 156 -7.39 -13.02 -13.09
C ALA A 156 -8.30 -11.80 -12.93
N SER A 157 -8.09 -10.99 -11.88
CA SER A 157 -8.84 -9.75 -11.68
C SER A 157 -8.40 -8.62 -12.61
N GLY A 158 -7.23 -8.72 -13.25
CA GLY A 158 -6.66 -7.65 -14.08
C GLY A 158 -6.27 -6.40 -13.28
N THR A 159 -6.01 -6.54 -11.97
CA THR A 159 -5.66 -5.43 -11.08
C THR A 159 -5.12 -5.95 -9.74
N ASN A 160 -4.43 -5.07 -8.99
CA ASN A 160 -4.05 -5.37 -7.61
C ASN A 160 -5.30 -5.36 -6.70
N ILE A 161 -5.71 -6.55 -6.24
CA ILE A 161 -6.83 -6.70 -5.28
C ILE A 161 -6.38 -6.68 -3.82
N ILE A 162 -5.08 -6.78 -3.54
CA ILE A 162 -4.51 -6.66 -2.19
C ILE A 162 -4.69 -5.22 -1.71
N GLY A 163 -4.40 -4.28 -2.59
CA GLY A 163 -4.55 -2.86 -2.36
C GLY A 163 -3.23 -2.12 -2.29
N GLU A 164 -3.36 -0.85 -2.04
CA GLU A 164 -2.31 0.13 -1.91
C GLU A 164 -1.42 -0.20 -0.68
N PRO A 165 -0.18 0.30 -0.61
CA PRO A 165 0.77 -0.08 0.43
C PRO A 165 0.24 0.09 1.86
N GLY A 166 -0.55 1.13 2.13
CA GLY A 166 -1.14 1.39 3.44
C GLY A 166 -2.07 0.30 3.97
N ASN A 167 -2.58 -0.57 3.08
CA ASN A 167 -3.46 -1.68 3.47
C ASN A 167 -2.71 -2.86 4.10
N GLY A 168 -1.42 -3.05 3.75
CA GLY A 168 -0.63 -4.20 4.17
C GLY A 168 0.17 -3.98 5.46
N LEU A 169 0.42 -5.06 6.20
CA LEU A 169 1.43 -5.17 7.26
C LEU A 169 2.22 -6.44 7.05
N ASN A 170 3.54 -6.35 7.05
CA ASN A 170 4.44 -7.48 6.86
C ASN A 170 5.54 -7.54 7.91
N ARG A 171 6.24 -8.67 8.02
CA ARG A 171 7.40 -8.83 8.88
C ARG A 171 8.60 -8.10 8.29
N THR A 172 9.28 -7.27 9.09
CA THR A 172 10.46 -6.51 8.64
C THR A 172 11.61 -7.44 8.23
N GLU A 173 11.77 -8.58 8.86
CA GLU A 173 12.80 -9.57 8.51
C GLU A 173 12.72 -10.03 7.05
N LEU A 174 11.54 -10.01 6.42
CA LEU A 174 11.36 -10.38 5.02
C LEU A 174 11.95 -9.36 4.06
N LEU A 175 12.04 -8.08 4.47
CA LEU A 175 12.51 -6.99 3.62
C LEU A 175 13.94 -7.19 3.13
N GLN A 176 14.79 -7.80 3.96
CA GLN A 176 16.17 -8.11 3.61
C GLN A 176 16.27 -9.13 2.46
N ASN A 177 15.28 -10.01 2.33
CA ASN A 177 15.26 -11.09 1.35
C ASN A 177 14.59 -10.69 0.03
N ILE A 178 13.61 -9.75 0.08
CA ILE A 178 12.82 -9.37 -1.09
C ILE A 178 13.42 -8.19 -1.87
N GLY A 179 14.38 -7.48 -1.28
CA GLY A 179 14.97 -6.28 -1.88
C GLY A 179 14.06 -5.06 -1.85
N SER A 180 14.44 -4.06 -2.63
CA SER A 180 13.79 -2.75 -2.70
C SER A 180 12.47 -2.77 -3.47
N TYR A 181 11.65 -1.72 -3.31
CA TYR A 181 10.61 -1.40 -4.28
C TYR A 181 11.24 -1.19 -5.65
N ASP A 182 10.62 -1.74 -6.69
CA ASP A 182 11.06 -1.67 -8.09
C ASP A 182 9.95 -1.02 -8.91
N ALA A 183 10.19 0.20 -9.37
CA ALA A 183 9.25 0.97 -10.19
C ALA A 183 9.50 0.81 -11.70
N SER A 184 10.14 -0.26 -12.16
CA SER A 184 10.23 -0.61 -13.58
C SER A 184 8.84 -0.69 -14.23
N TYR A 185 7.81 -1.05 -13.43
CA TYR A 185 6.39 -1.01 -13.79
C TYR A 185 5.65 -0.20 -12.71
N PRO A 186 5.67 1.13 -12.80
CA PRO A 186 5.30 2.01 -11.71
C PRO A 186 3.84 1.84 -11.25
N TYR A 187 2.93 1.48 -12.16
CA TYR A 187 1.54 1.23 -11.78
C TYR A 187 1.35 -0.03 -10.91
N THR A 188 2.26 -0.99 -10.97
CA THR A 188 2.18 -2.27 -10.27
C THR A 188 3.29 -2.46 -9.23
N VAL A 189 3.95 -1.37 -8.82
CA VAL A 189 5.05 -1.39 -7.84
C VAL A 189 4.65 -2.05 -6.51
N ASP A 190 3.44 -1.80 -6.06
CA ASP A 190 2.85 -2.40 -4.88
C ASP A 190 2.53 -3.89 -5.07
N LEU A 191 1.94 -4.27 -6.21
CA LEU A 191 1.66 -5.67 -6.54
C LEU A 191 2.95 -6.48 -6.65
N ASP A 192 3.99 -5.93 -7.29
CA ASP A 192 5.30 -6.56 -7.35
C ASP A 192 5.86 -6.81 -5.95
N PHE A 193 5.84 -5.79 -5.10
CA PHE A 193 6.33 -5.89 -3.74
C PHE A 193 5.57 -6.96 -2.94
N TRP A 194 4.23 -6.99 -3.03
CA TRP A 194 3.41 -8.00 -2.36
C TRP A 194 3.69 -9.41 -2.87
N THR A 195 3.89 -9.59 -4.18
CA THR A 195 4.21 -10.93 -4.72
C THR A 195 5.55 -11.44 -4.22
N ARG A 196 6.57 -10.57 -4.10
CA ARG A 196 7.86 -10.95 -3.54
C ARG A 196 7.77 -11.32 -2.06
N ILE A 197 6.98 -10.63 -1.25
CA ILE A 197 6.68 -10.99 0.14
C ILE A 197 5.99 -12.36 0.20
N LEU A 198 5.04 -12.62 -0.68
CA LEU A 198 4.27 -13.86 -0.72
C LEU A 198 5.08 -15.12 -1.09
N LYS A 199 6.34 -14.99 -1.50
CA LYS A 199 7.27 -16.12 -1.61
C LYS A 199 7.56 -16.77 -0.26
N TYR A 200 7.43 -16.02 0.83
CA TYR A 200 7.81 -16.45 2.18
C TYR A 200 6.62 -16.89 3.04
N GLY A 201 5.42 -16.92 2.51
CA GLY A 201 4.25 -17.37 3.26
C GLY A 201 2.92 -16.97 2.65
N ALA A 202 1.85 -17.38 3.32
CA ALA A 202 0.50 -17.03 2.93
C ALA A 202 0.17 -15.56 3.26
N ALA A 203 -0.90 -15.07 2.66
CA ALA A 203 -1.55 -13.84 3.14
C ALA A 203 -2.65 -14.17 4.15
N TYR A 204 -2.96 -13.18 5.01
CA TYR A 204 -4.14 -13.22 5.87
C TYR A 204 -5.02 -12.01 5.59
N TYR A 205 -6.23 -12.25 5.14
CA TYR A 205 -7.25 -11.23 4.93
C TYR A 205 -8.07 -11.03 6.20
N THR A 206 -8.17 -9.81 6.70
CA THR A 206 -8.81 -9.52 7.99
C THR A 206 -10.33 -9.51 7.94
N GLY A 207 -10.93 -9.33 6.76
CA GLY A 207 -12.38 -9.23 6.59
C GLY A 207 -12.97 -7.88 7.02
N THR A 208 -12.14 -6.93 7.43
CA THR A 208 -12.54 -5.59 7.89
C THR A 208 -11.92 -4.50 7.04
N ILE A 209 -12.48 -3.28 7.08
CA ILE A 209 -11.83 -2.11 6.47
C ILE A 209 -10.63 -1.75 7.33
N ASP A 210 -9.43 -1.86 6.75
CA ASP A 210 -8.16 -1.60 7.44
C ASP A 210 -7.48 -0.31 6.98
N SER A 211 -7.83 0.20 5.80
CA SER A 211 -7.27 1.44 5.25
C SER A 211 -8.28 2.20 4.40
N SER A 212 -7.95 3.44 4.09
CA SER A 212 -8.66 4.26 3.11
C SER A 212 -7.67 4.81 2.10
N PHE A 213 -7.95 4.55 0.82
CA PHE A 213 -7.20 5.07 -0.31
C PHE A 213 -7.84 6.36 -0.81
N ARG A 214 -7.04 7.42 -0.88
CA ARG A 214 -7.53 8.74 -1.31
C ARG A 214 -7.39 8.95 -2.81
N LEU A 215 -8.48 9.41 -3.42
CA LEU A 215 -8.51 9.87 -4.80
C LEU A 215 -8.47 11.39 -4.85
N HIS A 216 -7.44 11.94 -5.48
CA HIS A 216 -7.34 13.35 -5.81
C HIS A 216 -6.61 13.56 -7.15
N PRO A 217 -6.77 14.72 -7.83
CA PRO A 217 -6.23 14.93 -9.18
C PRO A 217 -4.73 14.74 -9.28
N GLU A 218 -3.98 15.08 -8.24
CA GLU A 218 -2.51 15.03 -8.22
C GLU A 218 -1.96 13.67 -7.77
N SER A 219 -2.82 12.69 -7.44
CA SER A 219 -2.37 11.37 -6.98
C SER A 219 -1.52 10.67 -8.05
N TRP A 220 -0.46 9.99 -7.61
CA TRP A 220 0.43 9.24 -8.50
C TRP A 220 -0.33 8.20 -9.31
N SER A 221 -1.27 7.49 -8.71
CA SER A 221 -2.11 6.50 -9.38
C SER A 221 -2.99 7.09 -10.51
N ASN A 222 -3.43 8.35 -10.38
CA ASN A 222 -4.16 9.04 -11.44
C ASN A 222 -3.23 9.29 -12.65
N ASN A 223 -2.02 9.77 -12.41
CA ASN A 223 -1.02 10.05 -13.43
C ASN A 223 -0.61 8.77 -14.20
N LEU A 224 -0.58 7.60 -13.51
CA LEU A 224 -0.22 6.31 -14.09
C LEU A 224 -1.38 5.58 -14.77
N SER A 225 -2.59 6.13 -14.76
CA SER A 225 -3.78 5.47 -15.32
C SER A 225 -3.65 5.07 -16.79
N LYS A 226 -2.84 5.81 -17.58
CA LYS A 226 -2.59 5.54 -19.01
C LYS A 226 -1.69 4.31 -19.25
N VAL A 227 -0.75 4.03 -18.35
CA VAL A 227 0.19 2.89 -18.48
C VAL A 227 -0.28 1.63 -17.72
N GLN A 228 -1.40 1.74 -17.00
CA GLN A 228 -1.92 0.67 -16.14
C GLN A 228 -1.98 -0.70 -16.81
N ALA A 229 -2.59 -0.80 -17.99
CA ALA A 229 -2.78 -2.10 -18.66
C ALA A 229 -1.45 -2.68 -19.15
N GLN A 230 -0.54 -1.83 -19.61
CA GLN A 230 0.78 -2.24 -20.08
C GLN A 230 1.63 -2.76 -18.90
N ASP A 231 1.72 -2.00 -17.81
CA ASP A 231 2.48 -2.38 -16.62
C ASP A 231 1.94 -3.67 -16.01
N PHE A 232 0.61 -3.79 -15.93
CA PHE A 232 -0.02 -5.01 -15.42
C PHE A 232 0.30 -6.22 -16.28
N SER A 233 0.24 -6.10 -17.61
CA SER A 233 0.58 -7.18 -18.53
C SER A 233 2.05 -7.59 -18.40
N ALA A 234 2.96 -6.64 -18.28
CA ALA A 234 4.37 -6.90 -18.06
C ALA A 234 4.64 -7.61 -16.72
N THR A 235 3.96 -7.17 -15.64
CA THR A 235 4.04 -7.83 -14.34
C THR A 235 3.50 -9.26 -14.41
N VAL A 236 2.37 -9.51 -15.06
CA VAL A 236 1.81 -10.86 -15.22
C VAL A 236 2.79 -11.76 -15.99
N LYS A 237 3.43 -11.25 -17.06
CA LYS A 237 4.46 -11.99 -17.80
C LYS A 237 5.59 -12.38 -16.86
N ARG A 238 6.17 -11.44 -16.12
CA ARG A 238 7.25 -11.70 -15.15
C ARG A 238 6.86 -12.74 -14.10
N LEU A 239 5.65 -12.66 -13.56
CA LEU A 239 5.14 -13.63 -12.58
C LEU A 239 4.98 -15.03 -13.19
N SER A 240 4.52 -15.13 -14.44
CA SER A 240 4.31 -16.41 -15.12
C SER A 240 5.61 -17.09 -15.57
N GLU A 241 6.67 -16.32 -15.78
CA GLU A 241 8.02 -16.83 -16.11
C GLU A 241 8.85 -17.15 -14.84
N SER A 242 8.41 -16.70 -13.67
CA SER A 242 9.11 -16.97 -12.42
C SER A 242 8.85 -18.40 -11.94
N PRO A 243 9.90 -19.15 -11.53
CA PRO A 243 9.73 -20.48 -10.95
C PRO A 243 9.05 -20.46 -9.56
N ASP A 244 9.00 -19.30 -8.92
CA ASP A 244 8.43 -19.13 -7.57
C ASP A 244 6.89 -19.12 -7.57
N PHE A 245 6.26 -18.88 -8.73
CA PHE A 245 4.82 -18.71 -8.81
C PHE A 245 4.21 -19.63 -9.88
N ASP A 246 3.16 -20.35 -9.48
CA ASP A 246 2.38 -21.17 -10.41
C ASP A 246 1.16 -20.36 -10.87
N VAL A 247 1.38 -19.49 -11.86
CA VAL A 247 0.31 -18.67 -12.46
C VAL A 247 -0.38 -19.45 -13.56
N SER A 248 -1.65 -19.83 -13.33
CA SER A 248 -2.41 -20.64 -14.27
C SER A 248 -2.66 -19.89 -15.60
N LYS A 249 -2.62 -20.62 -16.72
CA LYS A 249 -2.94 -20.08 -18.06
C LYS A 249 -4.34 -19.45 -18.10
N LEU A 250 -5.30 -20.04 -17.38
CA LEU A 250 -6.65 -19.49 -17.27
C LEU A 250 -6.65 -18.11 -16.60
N SER A 251 -5.93 -17.96 -15.47
CA SER A 251 -5.81 -16.65 -14.79
C SER A 251 -5.16 -15.61 -15.71
N GLN A 252 -4.11 -15.99 -16.45
CA GLN A 252 -3.45 -15.11 -17.41
C GLN A 252 -4.41 -14.65 -18.50
N THR A 253 -5.12 -15.59 -19.15
CA THR A 253 -6.08 -15.27 -20.22
C THR A 253 -7.17 -14.32 -19.75
N ILE A 254 -7.77 -14.60 -18.59
CA ILE A 254 -8.81 -13.72 -18.01
C ILE A 254 -8.23 -12.34 -17.67
N GLY A 255 -7.04 -12.30 -17.08
CA GLY A 255 -6.37 -11.06 -16.70
C GLY A 255 -6.01 -10.18 -17.89
N HIS A 256 -5.56 -10.75 -19.01
CA HIS A 256 -5.27 -10.02 -20.24
C HIS A 256 -6.49 -9.31 -20.83
N VAL A 257 -7.69 -9.90 -20.67
CA VAL A 257 -8.96 -9.25 -21.08
C VAL A 257 -9.39 -8.18 -20.07
N ARG A 258 -9.27 -8.48 -18.79
CA ARG A 258 -9.77 -7.59 -17.73
C ARG A 258 -8.89 -6.37 -17.48
N ALA A 259 -7.58 -6.47 -17.62
CA ALA A 259 -6.67 -5.36 -17.33
C ALA A 259 -6.94 -4.12 -18.20
N PRO A 260 -7.05 -4.20 -19.55
CA PRO A 260 -7.41 -3.04 -20.36
C PRO A 260 -8.83 -2.54 -20.09
N LEU A 261 -9.79 -3.42 -19.80
CA LEU A 261 -11.15 -3.02 -19.43
C LEU A 261 -11.14 -2.23 -18.10
N ASN A 262 -10.43 -2.72 -17.09
CA ASN A 262 -10.29 -2.02 -15.80
C ASN A 262 -9.60 -0.65 -15.98
N ALA A 263 -8.56 -0.57 -16.83
CA ALA A 263 -7.89 0.68 -17.13
C ALA A 263 -8.85 1.69 -17.77
N PHE A 264 -9.62 1.27 -18.76
CA PHE A 264 -10.61 2.10 -19.41
C PHE A 264 -11.71 2.58 -18.45
N LEU A 265 -12.30 1.67 -17.68
CA LEU A 265 -13.33 2.00 -16.69
C LEU A 265 -12.80 2.95 -15.61
N ARG A 266 -11.56 2.79 -15.18
CA ARG A 266 -10.93 3.68 -14.21
C ARG A 266 -10.73 5.08 -14.78
N GLN A 267 -10.29 5.22 -16.04
CA GLN A 267 -10.15 6.52 -16.69
C GLN A 267 -11.49 7.25 -16.80
N ILE A 268 -12.56 6.54 -17.20
CA ILE A 268 -13.91 7.12 -17.23
C ILE A 268 -14.33 7.56 -15.82
N PHE A 269 -14.12 6.71 -14.82
CA PHE A 269 -14.46 7.04 -13.45
C PHE A 269 -13.72 8.29 -12.96
N TYR A 270 -12.41 8.40 -13.20
CA TYR A 270 -11.64 9.58 -12.81
C TYR A 270 -12.13 10.85 -13.53
N LEU A 271 -12.35 10.78 -14.83
CA LEU A 271 -12.86 11.91 -15.62
C LEU A 271 -14.24 12.39 -15.12
N THR A 272 -15.15 11.47 -14.82
CA THR A 272 -16.49 11.82 -14.35
C THR A 272 -16.46 12.31 -12.90
N TYR A 273 -15.73 11.64 -12.04
CA TYR A 273 -15.65 11.97 -10.62
C TYR A 273 -15.02 13.35 -10.39
N PHE A 274 -13.87 13.63 -11.01
CA PHE A 274 -13.21 14.91 -10.82
C PHE A 274 -13.99 16.06 -11.44
N ARG A 275 -14.63 15.90 -12.63
CA ARG A 275 -15.50 16.93 -13.21
C ARG A 275 -16.67 17.33 -12.31
N SER A 276 -17.22 16.38 -11.56
CA SER A 276 -18.38 16.64 -10.69
C SER A 276 -18.01 17.18 -9.29
N HIS A 277 -16.72 17.19 -8.92
CA HIS A 277 -16.27 17.56 -7.56
C HIS A 277 -15.18 18.64 -7.55
N THR A 278 -14.78 19.18 -8.71
CA THR A 278 -13.87 20.33 -8.87
C THR A 278 -14.59 21.61 -9.31
N ALA A 279 -15.93 21.61 -9.36
CA ALA A 279 -16.74 22.80 -9.61
C ALA A 279 -17.13 23.49 -8.30
#